data_d1a1507922c662ae286ed4ea5d6c6f0a
#
_entry.id   d1a1507922c662ae286ed4ea5d6c6f0a
#
_cell.length_a   1.000
_cell.length_b   1.000
_cell.length_c   1.000
_cell.angle_alpha   90.00
_cell.angle_beta   90.00
_cell.angle_gamma   90.00
#
_symmetry.space_group_name_H-M   'P 1'
#
loop_
_entity.id
_entity.type
_entity.pdbx_description
1 polymer ?
#
loop_
_entity_poly.entity_id
_entity_poly.type
_entity_poly.pdbx_seq_one_letter_code
_entity_poly.pdbx_strand_id
1 'polypeptide(L)'
;DRGQFFTPRNVMHMAVKMINPKLDEKILDPSCGTGGFLVTAMNMVIEKLKLDWAKDLGIPESEWGDDEKKALQQKISELAANSFFGFDIAPELVKATKMNMVMNNDGSGNILRTDSLLPPHLWESDFKETLAKALHKKSEEIKTHNDIGFFDVIITNPPFGSKITIQQEYMLEQFQIGHGWRS
;
A
#
# COMPACT_ATOMS: atom_id res chain seq x y z
N ASP A 1 16.73 18.56 -0.51
CA ASP A 1 15.99 18.08 -1.69
C ASP A 1 16.53 16.74 -2.12
N ARG A 2 15.89 15.64 -1.67
CA ARG A 2 16.33 14.25 -1.92
C ARG A 2 15.68 13.65 -3.17
N GLY A 3 15.35 14.46 -4.19
CA GLY A 3 14.71 13.93 -5.41
C GLY A 3 13.29 13.41 -5.21
N GLN A 4 12.61 13.85 -4.17
CA GLN A 4 11.20 13.53 -3.94
C GLN A 4 10.34 14.37 -4.88
N PHE A 5 9.71 13.72 -5.83
CA PHE A 5 8.74 14.34 -6.72
C PHE A 5 7.34 13.86 -6.34
N PHE A 6 6.45 14.80 -6.08
CA PHE A 6 5.04 14.47 -5.91
C PHE A 6 4.44 14.06 -7.25
N THR A 7 3.86 12.89 -7.30
CA THR A 7 3.14 12.44 -8.49
C THR A 7 1.91 13.31 -8.70
N PRO A 8 1.71 13.89 -9.89
CA PRO A 8 0.50 14.66 -10.19
C PRO A 8 -0.76 13.81 -10.03
N ARG A 9 -1.84 14.39 -9.49
CA ARG A 9 -3.09 13.66 -9.20
C ARG A 9 -3.70 12.99 -10.43
N ASN A 10 -3.68 13.65 -11.59
CA ASN A 10 -4.18 13.09 -12.84
C ASN A 10 -3.39 11.84 -13.29
N VAL A 11 -2.08 11.81 -13.05
CA VAL A 11 -1.24 10.63 -13.33
C VAL A 11 -1.60 9.48 -12.39
N MET A 12 -1.77 9.75 -11.09
CA MET A 12 -2.22 8.74 -10.12
C MET A 12 -3.57 8.15 -10.51
N HIS A 13 -4.56 9.00 -10.83
CA HIS A 13 -5.87 8.56 -11.27
C HIS A 13 -5.82 7.73 -12.55
N MET A 14 -5.00 8.14 -13.52
CA MET A 14 -4.81 7.39 -14.77
C MET A 14 -4.23 6.00 -14.48
N ALA A 15 -3.14 5.93 -13.71
CA ALA A 15 -2.46 4.68 -13.41
C ALA A 15 -3.39 3.71 -12.64
N VAL A 16 -4.08 4.19 -11.60
CA VAL A 16 -5.03 3.37 -10.83
C VAL A 16 -6.20 2.90 -11.69
N LYS A 17 -6.72 3.75 -12.60
CA LYS A 17 -7.77 3.34 -13.55
C LYS A 17 -7.31 2.27 -14.54
N MET A 18 -6.05 2.34 -15.00
CA MET A 18 -5.49 1.34 -15.90
C MET A 18 -5.29 -0.01 -15.21
N ILE A 19 -4.85 0.00 -13.95
CA ILE A 19 -4.69 -1.21 -13.12
C ILE A 19 -6.04 -1.79 -12.76
N ASN A 20 -7.03 -0.93 -12.47
CA ASN A 20 -8.40 -1.29 -12.12
C ASN A 20 -8.49 -2.29 -10.95
N PRO A 21 -7.93 -1.99 -9.77
CA PRO A 21 -7.83 -2.92 -8.64
C PRO A 21 -9.20 -3.44 -8.20
N LYS A 22 -9.24 -4.70 -7.72
CA LYS A 22 -10.47 -5.37 -7.28
C LYS A 22 -10.63 -5.30 -5.77
N LEU A 23 -11.82 -5.70 -5.29
CA LEU A 23 -12.22 -5.64 -3.87
C LEU A 23 -11.38 -6.55 -2.96
N ASP A 24 -10.92 -7.69 -3.48
CA ASP A 24 -10.20 -8.74 -2.76
C ASP A 24 -8.67 -8.65 -2.94
N GLU A 25 -8.18 -7.66 -3.69
CA GLU A 25 -6.76 -7.51 -3.98
C GLU A 25 -6.02 -6.74 -2.88
N LYS A 26 -4.81 -7.19 -2.57
CA LYS A 26 -3.85 -6.48 -1.71
C LYS A 26 -2.95 -5.58 -2.55
N ILE A 27 -2.94 -4.30 -2.19
CA ILE A 27 -2.26 -3.23 -2.92
C ILE A 27 -1.11 -2.71 -2.07
N LEU A 28 0.10 -2.69 -2.64
CA LEU A 28 1.30 -2.18 -2.00
C LEU A 28 1.87 -0.97 -2.75
N ASP A 29 2.22 0.07 -2.00
CA ASP A 29 3.15 1.11 -2.42
C ASP A 29 4.41 1.07 -1.53
N PRO A 30 5.54 0.51 -2.01
CA PRO A 30 6.76 0.36 -1.22
C PRO A 30 7.58 1.66 -1.05
N SER A 31 7.13 2.78 -1.65
CA SER A 31 7.69 4.12 -1.45
C SER A 31 6.57 5.16 -1.46
N CYS A 32 5.64 5.01 -0.50
CA CYS A 32 4.31 5.60 -0.58
C CYS A 32 4.27 7.14 -0.46
N GLY A 33 5.37 7.78 -0.04
CA GLY A 33 5.41 9.23 0.10
C GLY A 33 4.30 9.73 1.03
N THR A 34 3.38 10.53 0.49
CA THR A 34 2.18 11.00 1.21
C THR A 34 0.94 10.13 0.99
N GLY A 35 1.07 8.96 0.36
CA GLY A 35 -0.02 8.00 0.17
C GLY A 35 -0.95 8.27 -1.01
N GLY A 36 -0.54 9.10 -1.95
CA GLY A 36 -1.42 9.52 -3.05
C GLY A 36 -1.97 8.37 -3.90
N PHE A 37 -1.14 7.38 -4.25
CA PHE A 37 -1.60 6.19 -4.97
C PHE A 37 -2.54 5.34 -4.13
N LEU A 38 -2.21 5.11 -2.85
CA LEU A 38 -3.03 4.29 -1.96
C LEU A 38 -4.42 4.91 -1.74
N VAL A 39 -4.49 6.20 -1.46
CA VAL A 39 -5.77 6.91 -1.31
C VAL A 39 -6.58 6.87 -2.61
N THR A 40 -5.94 7.06 -3.76
CA THR A 40 -6.62 7.00 -5.06
C THR A 40 -7.17 5.60 -5.33
N ALA A 41 -6.38 4.56 -5.06
CA ALA A 41 -6.79 3.17 -5.21
C ALA A 41 -7.93 2.82 -4.24
N MET A 42 -7.80 3.19 -2.97
CA MET A 42 -8.81 2.96 -1.95
C MET A 42 -10.16 3.58 -2.32
N ASN A 43 -10.17 4.84 -2.74
CA ASN A 43 -11.40 5.51 -3.16
C ASN A 43 -12.06 4.79 -4.35
N MET A 44 -11.27 4.33 -5.34
CA MET A 44 -11.82 3.58 -6.47
C MET A 44 -12.42 2.23 -6.03
N VAL A 45 -11.75 1.51 -5.14
CA VAL A 45 -12.24 0.21 -4.66
C VAL A 45 -13.49 0.38 -3.80
N ILE A 46 -13.55 1.43 -2.97
CA ILE A 46 -14.76 1.78 -2.19
C ILE A 46 -15.95 2.10 -3.10
N GLU A 47 -15.74 2.84 -4.18
CA GLU A 47 -16.83 3.11 -5.14
C GLU A 47 -17.35 1.82 -5.79
N LYS A 48 -16.48 0.86 -6.11
CA LYS A 48 -16.90 -0.46 -6.58
C LYS A 48 -17.71 -1.21 -5.52
N LEU A 49 -17.24 -1.21 -4.27
CA LEU A 49 -17.94 -1.83 -3.15
C LEU A 49 -19.36 -1.26 -2.99
N LYS A 50 -19.52 0.06 -3.09
CA LYS A 50 -20.83 0.72 -3.03
C LYS A 50 -21.74 0.29 -4.16
N LEU A 51 -21.20 0.19 -5.38
CA LEU A 51 -21.97 -0.26 -6.54
C LEU A 51 -22.44 -1.71 -6.40
N ASP A 52 -21.58 -2.59 -5.92
CA ASP A 52 -21.93 -3.99 -5.68
C ASP A 52 -22.92 -4.12 -4.52
N TRP A 53 -22.75 -3.33 -3.45
CA TRP A 53 -23.68 -3.26 -2.34
C TRP A 53 -25.08 -2.83 -2.77
N ALA A 54 -25.18 -1.79 -3.62
CA ALA A 54 -26.46 -1.33 -4.17
C ALA A 54 -27.15 -2.41 -5.04
N LYS A 55 -26.36 -3.17 -5.81
CA LYS A 55 -26.91 -4.30 -6.60
C LYS A 55 -27.43 -5.42 -5.69
N ASP A 56 -26.69 -5.76 -4.65
CA ASP A 56 -27.08 -6.84 -3.73
C ASP A 56 -28.36 -6.50 -2.96
N LEU A 57 -28.51 -5.23 -2.57
CA LEU A 57 -29.72 -4.74 -1.89
C LEU A 57 -30.92 -4.57 -2.86
N GLY A 58 -30.65 -4.40 -4.15
CA GLY A 58 -31.69 -4.11 -5.15
C GLY A 58 -32.37 -2.75 -5.01
N ILE A 59 -31.81 -1.85 -4.20
CA ILE A 59 -32.29 -0.49 -3.96
C ILE A 59 -31.14 0.53 -4.12
N PRO A 60 -31.43 1.75 -4.61
CA PRO A 60 -30.40 2.79 -4.75
C PRO A 60 -29.95 3.34 -3.39
N GLU A 61 -28.74 3.92 -3.35
CA GLU A 61 -28.13 4.49 -2.13
C GLU A 61 -29.05 5.52 -1.42
N SER A 62 -29.85 6.24 -2.19
CA SER A 62 -30.82 7.22 -1.67
C SER A 62 -31.91 6.63 -0.78
N GLU A 63 -32.15 5.32 -0.90
CA GLU A 63 -33.19 4.59 -0.15
C GLU A 63 -32.62 3.75 0.99
N TRP A 64 -31.29 3.78 1.21
CA TRP A 64 -30.67 3.03 2.30
C TRP A 64 -31.02 3.63 3.67
N GLY A 65 -31.45 2.75 4.57
CA GLY A 65 -31.65 3.05 5.98
C GLY A 65 -30.31 3.11 6.76
N ASP A 66 -30.42 3.34 8.04
CA ASP A 66 -29.24 3.45 8.92
C ASP A 66 -28.49 2.13 9.06
N ASP A 67 -29.19 1.00 9.03
CA ASP A 67 -28.58 -0.33 9.17
C ASP A 67 -27.75 -0.70 7.92
N GLU A 68 -28.26 -0.43 6.72
CA GLU A 68 -27.55 -0.66 5.45
C GLU A 68 -26.29 0.22 5.37
N LYS A 69 -26.40 1.49 5.74
CA LYS A 69 -25.27 2.43 5.77
C LYS A 69 -24.21 1.99 6.78
N LYS A 70 -24.63 1.52 7.95
CA LYS A 70 -23.73 1.05 9.00
C LYS A 70 -23.00 -0.24 8.58
N ALA A 71 -23.70 -1.18 7.98
CA ALA A 71 -23.12 -2.41 7.46
C ALA A 71 -22.13 -2.13 6.31
N LEU A 72 -22.44 -1.21 5.40
CA LEU A 72 -21.50 -0.78 4.37
C LEU A 72 -20.26 -0.11 4.97
N GLN A 73 -20.43 0.79 5.95
CA GLN A 73 -19.30 1.46 6.60
C GLN A 73 -18.37 0.45 7.28
N GLN A 74 -18.92 -0.59 7.91
CA GLN A 74 -18.11 -1.67 8.48
C GLN A 74 -17.29 -2.38 7.39
N LYS A 75 -17.91 -2.73 6.26
CA LYS A 75 -17.21 -3.36 5.12
C LYS A 75 -16.13 -2.46 4.54
N ILE A 76 -16.37 -1.15 4.43
CA ILE A 76 -15.36 -0.17 4.01
C ILE A 76 -14.17 -0.17 4.97
N SER A 77 -14.43 -0.15 6.27
CA SER A 77 -13.37 -0.15 7.29
C SER A 77 -12.55 -1.45 7.25
N GLU A 78 -13.20 -2.60 7.11
CA GLU A 78 -12.53 -3.89 6.96
C GLU A 78 -11.66 -3.95 5.70
N LEU A 79 -12.17 -3.47 4.56
CA LEU A 79 -11.43 -3.40 3.31
C LEU A 79 -10.23 -2.45 3.44
N ALA A 80 -10.42 -1.26 3.99
CA ALA A 80 -9.35 -0.29 4.19
C ALA A 80 -8.23 -0.84 5.09
N ALA A 81 -8.59 -1.57 6.16
CA ALA A 81 -7.64 -2.15 7.10
C ALA A 81 -6.84 -3.33 6.53
N ASN A 82 -7.37 -4.06 5.54
CA ASN A 82 -6.77 -5.34 5.10
C ASN A 82 -6.15 -5.29 3.71
N SER A 83 -6.51 -4.31 2.86
CA SER A 83 -6.13 -4.33 1.44
C SER A 83 -5.02 -3.35 1.05
N PHE A 84 -4.75 -2.30 1.84
CA PHE A 84 -3.81 -1.24 1.46
C PHE A 84 -2.58 -1.23 2.35
N PHE A 85 -1.40 -1.34 1.73
CA PHE A 85 -0.10 -1.39 2.39
C PHE A 85 0.79 -0.28 1.83
N GLY A 86 1.44 0.47 2.71
CA GLY A 86 2.36 1.52 2.32
C GLY A 86 3.62 1.54 3.16
N PHE A 87 4.77 1.63 2.50
CA PHE A 87 6.05 1.72 3.18
C PHE A 87 6.78 2.99 2.76
N ASP A 88 7.48 3.60 3.69
CA ASP A 88 8.40 4.70 3.41
C ASP A 88 9.49 4.74 4.47
N ILE A 89 10.68 5.20 4.10
CA ILE A 89 11.81 5.34 5.03
C ILE A 89 11.70 6.61 5.88
N ALA A 90 11.04 7.66 5.35
CA ALA A 90 10.91 8.95 6.00
C ALA A 90 9.75 8.96 7.01
N PRO A 91 10.00 9.12 8.31
CA PRO A 91 8.96 9.06 9.33
C PRO A 91 7.89 10.15 9.17
N GLU A 92 8.24 11.31 8.61
CA GLU A 92 7.31 12.40 8.33
C GLU A 92 6.32 12.02 7.23
N LEU A 93 6.77 11.29 6.20
CA LEU A 93 5.92 10.81 5.11
C LEU A 93 5.02 9.68 5.59
N VAL A 94 5.52 8.76 6.39
CA VAL A 94 4.70 7.71 7.02
C VAL A 94 3.57 8.34 7.85
N LYS A 95 3.85 9.37 8.65
CA LYS A 95 2.83 10.10 9.42
C LYS A 95 1.82 10.78 8.52
N ALA A 96 2.28 11.45 7.46
CA ALA A 96 1.40 12.13 6.51
C ALA A 96 0.50 11.12 5.78
N THR A 97 1.05 9.98 5.35
CA THR A 97 0.27 8.91 4.71
C THR A 97 -0.76 8.33 5.67
N LYS A 98 -0.38 8.02 6.91
CA LYS A 98 -1.35 7.56 7.93
C LYS A 98 -2.50 8.54 8.10
N MET A 99 -2.20 9.84 8.22
CA MET A 99 -3.23 10.87 8.34
C MET A 99 -4.14 10.91 7.11
N ASN A 100 -3.58 10.84 5.91
CA ASN A 100 -4.36 10.82 4.67
C ASN A 100 -5.25 9.58 4.58
N MET A 101 -4.78 8.42 4.99
CA MET A 101 -5.57 7.19 5.03
C MET A 101 -6.73 7.29 6.03
N VAL A 102 -6.47 7.80 7.25
CA VAL A 102 -7.51 8.04 8.27
C VAL A 102 -8.59 8.99 7.75
N MET A 103 -8.19 10.08 7.09
CA MET A 103 -9.13 11.05 6.50
C MET A 103 -9.98 10.46 5.36
N ASN A 104 -9.55 9.33 4.79
CA ASN A 104 -10.19 8.65 3.67
C ASN A 104 -10.62 7.20 4.01
N ASN A 105 -11.18 6.96 5.20
CA ASN A 105 -11.76 5.68 5.67
C ASN A 105 -10.83 4.72 6.44
N ASP A 106 -9.75 5.23 7.03
CA ASP A 106 -8.91 4.53 8.04
C ASP A 106 -8.22 3.23 7.60
N GLY A 107 -7.45 3.31 6.53
CA GLY A 107 -6.51 2.24 6.15
C GLY A 107 -5.09 2.43 6.73
N SER A 108 -4.94 3.06 7.88
CA SER A 108 -3.64 3.51 8.41
C SER A 108 -2.79 2.40 9.06
N GLY A 109 -3.39 1.27 9.41
CA GLY A 109 -2.73 0.19 10.17
C GLY A 109 -1.53 -0.43 9.44
N ASN A 110 -1.59 -0.53 8.12
CA ASN A 110 -0.55 -1.15 7.30
C ASN A 110 0.39 -0.12 6.64
N ILE A 111 0.39 1.12 7.13
CA ILE A 111 1.36 2.14 6.72
C ILE A 111 2.53 2.10 7.69
N LEU A 112 3.66 1.58 7.22
CA LEU A 112 4.78 1.22 8.07
C LEU A 112 6.07 1.91 7.63
N ARG A 113 6.95 2.20 8.60
CA ARG A 113 8.26 2.74 8.31
C ARG A 113 9.25 1.61 8.05
N THR A 114 9.85 1.61 6.86
CA THR A 114 11.00 0.74 6.54
C THR A 114 11.76 1.27 5.33
N ASP A 115 12.97 0.79 5.14
CA ASP A 115 13.65 0.83 3.86
C ASP A 115 13.23 -0.43 3.07
N SER A 116 12.42 -0.24 2.04
CA SER A 116 11.86 -1.33 1.21
C SER A 116 12.91 -2.11 0.42
N LEU A 117 14.15 -1.61 0.35
CA LEU A 117 15.26 -2.28 -0.32
C LEU A 117 16.04 -3.19 0.63
N LEU A 118 15.80 -3.11 1.94
CA LEU A 118 16.46 -3.98 2.91
C LEU A 118 15.95 -5.42 2.82
N PRO A 119 16.85 -6.42 2.88
CA PRO A 119 16.43 -7.81 3.02
C PRO A 119 15.67 -8.05 4.31
N PRO A 120 14.70 -8.97 4.35
CA PRO A 120 13.82 -9.19 5.50
C PRO A 120 14.54 -9.54 6.81
N HIS A 121 15.74 -10.10 6.75
CA HIS A 121 16.53 -10.40 7.96
C HIS A 121 17.12 -9.15 8.63
N LEU A 122 17.17 -8.00 7.90
CA LEU A 122 17.63 -6.71 8.44
C LEU A 122 16.46 -5.77 8.79
N TRP A 123 15.21 -6.21 8.58
CA TRP A 123 14.06 -5.41 9.00
C TRP A 123 13.97 -5.30 10.52
N GLU A 124 13.55 -4.13 10.98
CA GLU A 124 13.23 -3.91 12.39
C GLU A 124 12.15 -4.90 12.86
N SER A 125 12.28 -5.45 14.07
CA SER A 125 11.35 -6.46 14.61
C SER A 125 9.92 -5.98 14.60
N ASP A 126 9.66 -4.74 15.04
CA ASP A 126 8.33 -4.15 15.11
C ASP A 126 7.65 -4.06 13.72
N PHE A 127 8.44 -3.70 12.68
CA PHE A 127 7.96 -3.69 11.31
C PHE A 127 7.58 -5.11 10.86
N LYS A 128 8.48 -6.05 11.08
CA LYS A 128 8.32 -7.45 10.66
C LYS A 128 7.14 -8.13 11.33
N GLU A 129 6.96 -7.90 12.64
CA GLU A 129 5.84 -8.43 13.40
C GLU A 129 4.51 -7.82 12.94
N THR A 130 4.46 -6.50 12.76
CA THR A 130 3.26 -5.81 12.28
C THR A 130 2.86 -6.28 10.88
N LEU A 131 3.83 -6.39 9.97
CA LEU A 131 3.60 -6.88 8.61
C LEU A 131 3.14 -8.35 8.62
N ALA A 132 3.81 -9.22 9.39
CA ALA A 132 3.45 -10.62 9.51
C ALA A 132 2.00 -10.79 10.01
N LYS A 133 1.62 -10.03 11.05
CA LYS A 133 0.25 -10.03 11.58
C LYS A 133 -0.77 -9.62 10.51
N ALA A 134 -0.50 -8.55 9.77
CA ALA A 134 -1.37 -8.07 8.70
C ALA A 134 -1.49 -9.06 7.52
N LEU A 135 -0.46 -9.89 7.32
CA LEU A 135 -0.43 -10.94 6.30
C LEU A 135 -0.89 -12.31 6.83
N HIS A 136 -1.34 -12.39 8.08
CA HIS A 136 -1.72 -13.64 8.77
C HIS A 136 -0.61 -14.70 8.78
N LYS A 137 0.63 -14.26 9.00
CA LYS A 137 1.85 -15.09 9.05
C LYS A 137 2.56 -14.93 10.40
N LYS A 138 3.53 -15.81 10.67
CA LYS A 138 4.45 -15.64 11.78
C LYS A 138 5.69 -14.89 11.32
N SER A 139 6.21 -13.98 12.14
CA SER A 139 7.37 -13.16 11.80
C SER A 139 8.64 -13.99 11.53
N GLU A 140 8.80 -15.14 12.19
CA GLU A 140 9.93 -16.05 12.00
C GLU A 140 9.91 -16.76 10.63
N GLU A 141 8.74 -16.85 9.99
CA GLU A 141 8.59 -17.44 8.66
C GLU A 141 9.03 -16.50 7.55
N ILE A 142 9.13 -15.19 7.82
CA ILE A 142 9.57 -14.19 6.85
C ILE A 142 11.10 -14.09 6.88
N LYS A 143 11.78 -14.81 5.98
CA LYS A 143 13.25 -14.82 5.83
C LYS A 143 13.70 -14.11 4.57
N THR A 144 12.91 -14.19 3.50
CA THR A 144 13.15 -13.56 2.21
C THR A 144 11.92 -12.74 1.78
N HIS A 145 12.05 -11.90 0.76
CA HIS A 145 10.92 -11.17 0.20
C HIS A 145 9.82 -12.11 -0.34
N ASN A 146 10.18 -13.29 -0.83
CA ASN A 146 9.22 -14.28 -1.29
C ASN A 146 8.32 -14.83 -0.19
N ASP A 147 8.77 -14.80 1.07
CA ASP A 147 8.01 -15.30 2.21
C ASP A 147 6.91 -14.34 2.65
N ILE A 148 6.97 -13.06 2.26
CA ILE A 148 5.91 -12.08 2.54
C ILE A 148 4.58 -12.53 1.94
N GLY A 149 4.63 -13.28 0.83
CA GLY A 149 3.49 -13.66 0.01
C GLY A 149 3.27 -12.65 -1.10
N PHE A 150 2.14 -12.76 -1.75
CA PHE A 150 1.85 -11.95 -2.93
C PHE A 150 1.03 -10.72 -2.53
N PHE A 151 1.45 -9.58 -3.04
CA PHE A 151 0.59 -8.44 -3.27
C PHE A 151 0.06 -8.57 -4.70
N ASP A 152 -1.23 -8.41 -4.87
CA ASP A 152 -1.86 -8.54 -6.18
C ASP A 152 -1.54 -7.35 -7.07
N VAL A 153 -1.38 -6.18 -6.45
CA VAL A 153 -1.03 -4.93 -7.12
C VAL A 153 0.13 -4.25 -6.39
N ILE A 154 1.17 -3.88 -7.15
CA ILE A 154 2.22 -2.95 -6.69
C ILE A 154 2.13 -1.70 -7.56
N ILE A 155 1.92 -0.54 -6.93
CA ILE A 155 1.86 0.75 -7.60
C ILE A 155 2.70 1.76 -6.84
N THR A 156 3.73 2.29 -7.48
CA THR A 156 4.70 3.16 -6.83
C THR A 156 5.35 4.15 -7.78
N ASN A 157 5.80 5.28 -7.25
CA ASN A 157 6.70 6.20 -7.90
C ASN A 157 7.94 6.38 -7.02
N PRO A 158 8.95 5.48 -7.14
CA PRO A 158 10.14 5.52 -6.29
C PRO A 158 10.97 6.77 -6.57
N PRO A 159 11.81 7.21 -5.62
CA PRO A 159 12.70 8.34 -5.84
C PRO A 159 13.71 8.06 -6.96
N PHE A 160 13.94 9.06 -7.83
CA PHE A 160 14.85 8.96 -8.97
C PHE A 160 16.14 9.72 -8.73
N GLY A 161 17.20 9.29 -9.41
CA GLY A 161 18.39 10.04 -9.66
C GLY A 161 19.64 9.58 -8.91
N SER A 162 20.76 10.09 -9.39
CA SER A 162 22.12 9.76 -8.93
C SER A 162 22.46 10.15 -7.49
N LYS A 163 21.57 10.88 -6.81
CA LYS A 163 21.78 11.30 -5.41
C LYS A 163 21.49 10.21 -4.38
N ILE A 164 20.81 9.14 -4.77
CA ILE A 164 20.53 7.96 -3.94
C ILE A 164 21.22 6.78 -4.60
N THR A 165 22.53 6.66 -4.37
CA THR A 165 23.30 5.56 -4.90
C THR A 165 23.27 4.42 -3.88
N ILE A 166 22.77 3.26 -4.28
CA ILE A 166 22.85 2.03 -3.51
C ILE A 166 24.19 1.38 -3.83
N GLN A 167 25.10 1.34 -2.84
CA GLN A 167 26.42 0.76 -2.99
C GLN A 167 26.59 -0.54 -2.16
N GLN A 168 25.66 -0.80 -1.27
CA GLN A 168 25.71 -1.96 -0.40
C GLN A 168 25.47 -3.24 -1.19
N GLU A 169 26.45 -4.10 -1.25
CA GLU A 169 26.44 -5.34 -2.01
C GLU A 169 25.26 -6.24 -1.61
N TYR A 170 24.99 -6.37 -0.31
CA TYR A 170 23.86 -7.16 0.20
C TYR A 170 22.47 -6.64 -0.23
N MET A 171 22.36 -5.36 -0.57
CA MET A 171 21.13 -4.81 -1.15
C MET A 171 21.04 -5.12 -2.64
N LEU A 172 22.13 -4.95 -3.38
CA LEU A 172 22.16 -5.17 -4.83
C LEU A 172 21.95 -6.64 -5.19
N GLU A 173 22.45 -7.56 -4.36
CA GLU A 173 22.34 -9.01 -4.58
C GLU A 173 20.93 -9.54 -4.62
N GLN A 174 19.97 -8.84 -4.03
CA GLN A 174 18.58 -9.24 -4.00
C GLN A 174 17.83 -8.99 -5.32
N PHE A 175 18.38 -8.12 -6.17
CA PHE A 175 17.71 -7.67 -7.38
C PHE A 175 18.51 -8.10 -8.62
N GLN A 176 17.82 -8.69 -9.61
CA GLN A 176 18.43 -9.10 -10.87
C GLN A 176 19.16 -7.95 -11.58
N ILE A 177 18.63 -6.72 -11.48
CA ILE A 177 19.25 -5.51 -12.05
C ILE A 177 20.59 -5.21 -11.35
N GLY A 178 20.73 -5.50 -10.06
CA GLY A 178 21.96 -5.30 -9.28
C GLY A 178 23.12 -6.18 -9.75
N HIS A 179 22.83 -7.34 -10.35
CA HIS A 179 23.85 -8.25 -10.86
C HIS A 179 24.51 -7.77 -12.16
N GLY A 180 23.85 -6.94 -12.95
CA GLY A 180 24.35 -6.43 -14.23
C GLY A 180 25.43 -5.35 -14.15
N TRP A 181 25.70 -4.79 -12.96
CA TRP A 181 26.66 -3.71 -12.75
C TRP A 181 28.02 -4.17 -12.23
N ARG A 182 28.26 -5.49 -12.23
CA ARG A 182 29.51 -6.11 -11.73
C ARG A 182 30.51 -6.46 -12.84
N SER A 183 30.47 -5.79 -13.97
CA SER A 183 31.46 -5.97 -15.04
C SER A 183 32.44 -4.82 -15.13
#